data_19ec5a39e410b3c8a954c7e90e061381
#
_entry.id   19ec5a39e410b3c8a954c7e90e061381
#
_cell.length_a   1.000
_cell.length_b   1.000
_cell.length_c   1.000
_cell.angle_alpha   90.00
_cell.angle_beta   90.00
_cell.angle_gamma   90.00
#
_symmetry.space_group_name_H-M   'P 1'
#
loop_
_entity.id
_entity.type
_entity.pdbx_description
1 polymer ?
#
loop_
_entity_poly.entity_id
_entity_poly.type
_entity_poly.pdbx_seq_one_letter_code
_entity_poly.pdbx_strand_id
1 'polypeptide(L)' 'MNENQFKEKIEYIVEALKERGYDPYMQLLGYVTEHEPTYITGHKGARDLIQTLDFERVKRYVHEMKR' A
#
# COMPACT_ATOMS: atom_id res chain seq x y z
N MET A 1 -15.62 4.99 -2.24
CA MET A 1 -15.08 3.61 -2.22
C MET A 1 -15.48 2.94 -0.93
N ASN A 2 -16.09 1.77 -1.02
CA ASN A 2 -16.51 1.10 0.19
C ASN A 2 -15.36 0.27 0.77
N GLU A 3 -15.63 -0.31 1.95
CA GLU A 3 -14.60 -1.02 2.70
C GLU A 3 -14.05 -2.22 1.92
N ASN A 4 -14.92 -2.96 1.25
CA ASN A 4 -14.48 -4.14 0.49
C ASN A 4 -13.58 -3.75 -0.68
N GLN A 5 -13.94 -2.67 -1.37
CA GLN A 5 -13.12 -2.21 -2.50
C GLN A 5 -11.75 -1.75 -2.04
N PHE A 6 -11.71 -1.04 -0.93
CA PHE A 6 -10.43 -0.61 -0.38
C PHE A 6 -9.57 -1.81 -0.03
N LYS A 7 -10.16 -2.78 0.66
CA LYS A 7 -9.42 -3.95 1.10
C LYS A 7 -8.86 -4.75 -0.07
N GLU A 8 -9.68 -4.94 -1.10
CA GLU A 8 -9.21 -5.66 -2.28
C GLU A 8 -8.02 -4.99 -2.92
N LYS A 9 -8.09 -3.67 -3.03
CA LYS A 9 -7.02 -2.92 -3.70
C LYS A 9 -5.75 -2.89 -2.88
N ILE A 10 -5.87 -2.71 -1.58
CA ILE A 10 -4.67 -2.68 -0.74
C ILE A 10 -4.01 -4.06 -0.71
N GLU A 11 -4.81 -5.12 -0.71
CA GLU A 11 -4.26 -6.47 -0.71
C GLU A 11 -3.58 -6.79 -2.04
N TYR A 12 -4.11 -6.27 -3.13
CA TYR A 12 -3.45 -6.39 -4.42
C TYR A 12 -2.06 -5.76 -4.39
N ILE A 13 -1.98 -4.58 -3.78
CA ILE A 13 -0.71 -3.88 -3.66
C ILE A 13 0.27 -4.69 -2.80
N VAL A 14 -0.22 -5.24 -1.69
CA VAL A 14 0.61 -6.06 -0.81
C VAL A 14 1.18 -7.25 -1.57
N GLU A 15 0.35 -7.93 -2.37
CA GLU A 15 0.82 -9.06 -3.15
C GLU A 15 1.85 -8.66 -4.19
N ALA A 16 1.64 -7.50 -4.83
CA ALA A 16 2.60 -7.01 -5.81
C ALA A 16 3.96 -6.75 -5.17
N LEU A 17 3.96 -6.20 -3.95
CA LEU A 17 5.20 -5.97 -3.22
C LEU A 17 5.90 -7.28 -2.90
N LYS A 18 5.13 -8.27 -2.43
CA LYS A 18 5.70 -9.58 -2.12
C LYS A 18 6.31 -10.25 -3.34
N GLU A 19 5.66 -10.11 -4.49
CA GLU A 19 6.15 -10.73 -5.71
C GLU A 19 7.52 -10.20 -6.11
N ARG A 20 7.83 -8.97 -5.73
CA ARG A 20 9.13 -8.39 -6.03
C ARG A 20 10.11 -8.56 -4.88
N GLY A 21 9.74 -9.30 -3.84
CA GLY A 21 10.64 -9.58 -2.73
C GLY A 21 10.71 -8.46 -1.69
N TYR A 22 9.80 -7.49 -1.75
CA TYR A 22 9.77 -6.43 -0.76
C TYR A 22 8.98 -6.84 0.47
N ASP A 23 9.35 -6.29 1.62
CA ASP A 23 8.54 -6.40 2.82
C ASP A 23 7.40 -5.39 2.71
N PRO A 24 6.15 -5.85 2.58
CA PRO A 24 5.04 -4.92 2.38
C PRO A 24 4.90 -3.89 3.48
N TYR A 25 5.12 -4.30 4.74
CA TYR A 25 4.99 -3.35 5.84
C TYR A 25 6.01 -2.22 5.71
N MET A 26 7.27 -2.56 5.44
CA MET A 26 8.31 -1.54 5.35
C MET A 26 8.06 -0.58 4.19
N GLN A 27 7.63 -1.10 3.05
CA GLN A 27 7.37 -0.24 1.91
C GLN A 27 6.17 0.67 2.15
N LEU A 28 5.10 0.11 2.70
CA LEU A 28 3.92 0.91 3.00
C LEU A 28 4.20 1.93 4.10
N LEU A 29 4.99 1.54 5.11
CA LEU A 29 5.36 2.46 6.16
C LEU A 29 6.13 3.66 5.61
N GLY A 30 7.07 3.40 4.70
CA GLY A 30 7.80 4.48 4.05
C GLY A 30 6.86 5.42 3.30
N TYR A 31 5.91 4.83 2.57
CA TYR A 31 4.95 5.63 1.83
C TYR A 31 4.15 6.56 2.74
N VAL A 32 3.60 6.04 3.85
CA VAL A 32 2.75 6.86 4.71
C VAL A 32 3.55 7.85 5.54
N THR A 33 4.80 7.50 5.88
CA THR A 33 5.66 8.39 6.65
C THR A 33 6.12 9.58 5.83
N GLU A 34 6.56 9.30 4.61
CA GLU A 34 7.12 10.36 3.75
C GLU A 34 6.08 10.93 2.80
N HIS A 35 4.92 10.30 2.67
CA HIS A 35 3.89 10.65 1.71
C HIS A 35 4.49 10.69 0.31
N GLU A 36 5.28 9.67 0.00
CA GLU A 36 6.03 9.62 -1.23
C GLU A 36 5.74 8.33 -1.99
N PRO A 37 5.04 8.40 -3.14
CA PRO A 37 4.63 7.19 -3.87
C PRO A 37 5.78 6.33 -4.36
N THR A 38 6.98 6.90 -4.51
CA THR A 38 8.10 6.10 -5.02
C THR A 38 8.55 5.02 -4.06
N TYR A 39 8.09 5.05 -2.81
CA TYR A 39 8.34 3.93 -1.90
C TYR A 39 7.59 2.66 -2.32
N ILE A 40 6.59 2.80 -3.19
CA ILE A 40 5.80 1.65 -3.63
C ILE A 40 6.26 1.22 -5.01
N THR A 41 6.49 -0.08 -5.18
CA THR A 41 6.93 -0.61 -6.47
C THR A 41 5.94 -0.26 -7.58
N GLY A 42 6.47 -0.05 -8.80
CA GLY A 42 5.62 0.11 -9.97
C GLY A 42 5.09 -1.21 -10.52
N HIS A 43 5.55 -2.33 -9.95
CA HIS A 43 5.16 -3.66 -10.42
C HIS A 43 3.64 -3.81 -10.37
N LYS A 44 3.07 -4.28 -11.47
CA LYS A 44 1.63 -4.54 -11.61
C LYS A 44 0.77 -3.30 -11.30
N GLY A 45 1.34 -2.13 -11.48
CA GLY A 45 0.59 -0.89 -11.28
C GLY A 45 0.34 -0.53 -9.84
N ALA A 46 1.06 -1.15 -8.90
CA ALA A 46 0.82 -0.91 -7.48
C ALA A 46 1.00 0.54 -7.08
N ARG A 47 2.05 1.21 -7.62
CA ARG A 47 2.30 2.61 -7.30
C ARG A 47 1.15 3.51 -7.73
N ASP A 48 0.65 3.28 -8.95
CA ASP A 48 -0.48 4.07 -9.43
C ASP A 48 -1.73 3.78 -8.63
N LEU A 49 -1.95 2.51 -8.32
CA LEU A 49 -3.16 2.12 -7.60
C LEU A 49 -3.22 2.73 -6.20
N ILE A 50 -2.10 2.73 -5.47
CA ILE A 50 -2.12 3.24 -4.11
C ILE A 50 -2.46 4.72 -4.07
N GLN A 51 -2.10 5.45 -5.13
CA GLN A 51 -2.39 6.88 -5.18
C GLN A 51 -3.87 7.16 -5.37
N THR A 52 -4.65 6.17 -5.78
CA THR A 52 -6.10 6.32 -5.90
C THR A 52 -6.82 6.06 -4.59
N LEU A 53 -6.11 5.51 -3.59
CA LEU A 53 -6.73 5.19 -2.31
C LEU A 53 -6.63 6.36 -1.35
N ASP A 54 -7.62 6.45 -0.46
CA ASP A 54 -7.60 7.50 0.56
C ASP A 54 -6.37 7.34 1.44
N PHE A 55 -5.55 8.38 1.50
CA PHE A 55 -4.27 8.31 2.20
C PHE A 55 -4.44 7.98 3.69
N GLU A 56 -5.43 8.59 4.33
CA GLU A 56 -5.65 8.35 5.75
C GLU A 56 -6.06 6.92 6.02
N ARG A 57 -6.82 6.31 5.11
CA ARG A 57 -7.20 4.92 5.26
C ARG A 57 -5.99 4.01 5.08
N VAL A 58 -5.12 4.34 4.13
CA VAL A 58 -3.89 3.57 3.93
C VAL A 58 -3.04 3.65 5.20
N LYS A 59 -2.93 4.85 5.76
CA LYS A 59 -2.14 5.05 6.97
C LYS A 59 -2.68 4.20 8.12
N ARG A 60 -3.99 4.18 8.29
CA ARG A 60 -4.61 3.36 9.33
C ARG A 60 -4.37 1.88 9.09
N TYR A 61 -4.47 1.44 7.85
CA TYR A 61 -4.22 0.05 7.49
C TYR A 61 -2.79 -0.35 7.87
N VAL A 62 -1.83 0.53 7.56
CA VAL A 62 -0.43 0.25 7.88
C VAL A 62 -0.21 0.15 9.37
N HIS A 63 -0.87 1.03 10.15
CA HIS A 63 -0.76 0.96 11.60
C HIS A 63 -1.28 -0.37 12.14
N GLU A 64 -2.31 -0.92 11.50
CA GLU A 64 -2.87 -2.19 11.93
C GLU A 64 -2.02 -3.38 11.51
N MET A 65 -1.17 -3.21 10.50
CA MET A 65 -0.23 -4.25 10.10
C MET A 65 0.89 -4.42 11.11
N LYS A 66 1.14 -3.39 11.90
CA LYS A 66 2.26 -3.39 12.82
C LYS A 66 2.14 -4.50 13.85
N ARG A 67 3.26 -5.14 14.17
CA ARG A 67 3.29 -6.19 15.19
C ARG A 67 3.98 -5.74 16.44
#